data_a3abcc3c1c9eb36764d408d908312b1d
#
_entry.id   a3abcc3c1c9eb36764d408d908312b1d
#
_cell.length_a   1.000
_cell.length_b   1.000
_cell.length_c   1.000
_cell.angle_alpha   90.00
_cell.angle_beta   90.00
_cell.angle_gamma   90.00
#
_symmetry.space_group_name_H-M   'P 1'
#
loop_
_entity.id
_entity.type
_entity.pdbx_description
1 polymer ?
#
loop_
_entity_poly.entity_id
_entity_poly.type
_entity_poly.pdbx_seq_one_letter_code
_entity_poly.pdbx_strand_id
1 'polypeptide(L)'
;MEASRNHTAQPSKGSKPLEGLKGRRIEIMDTTLRDGEQTSGVSFLPSEKLQIAKLLLEELKVDRIEVASARVSEGELEGVQKITAWAAQKGYLDRVEVLGFVDTPVSVNWIVEAGAKVLNLLTKGSMNHLVHQLKKT
;
A
#
# COMPACT_ATOMS: atom_id res chain seq x y z
N MET A 1 35.54 32.14 4.29
CA MET A 1 34.37 32.67 5.01
C MET A 1 33.17 32.53 4.10
N GLU A 2 32.44 31.45 4.22
CA GLU A 2 31.23 31.19 3.40
C GLU A 2 30.05 30.93 4.34
N ALA A 3 29.05 31.79 4.25
CA ALA A 3 27.94 31.83 5.18
C ALA A 3 26.93 30.74 4.82
N SER A 4 26.74 29.80 5.71
CA SER A 4 25.66 28.82 5.71
C SER A 4 24.28 29.53 5.77
N ARG A 5 23.50 29.45 4.71
CA ARG A 5 22.11 29.92 4.71
C ARG A 5 21.20 28.82 5.29
N ASN A 6 20.90 28.94 6.57
CA ASN A 6 19.80 28.21 7.19
C ASN A 6 18.47 28.65 6.57
N HIS A 7 17.88 27.81 5.72
CA HIS A 7 16.49 27.95 5.27
C HIS A 7 15.58 27.34 6.33
N THR A 8 15.24 28.09 7.35
CA THR A 8 14.08 27.79 8.20
C THR A 8 12.82 28.21 7.43
N ALA A 9 12.12 27.23 6.86
CA ALA A 9 10.80 27.45 6.28
C ALA A 9 9.85 27.93 7.40
N GLN A 10 9.37 29.18 7.30
CA GLN A 10 8.33 29.69 8.17
C GLN A 10 7.00 29.00 7.84
N PRO A 11 6.21 28.57 8.85
CA PRO A 11 4.89 27.99 8.59
C PRO A 11 3.98 29.06 7.97
N SER A 12 3.29 28.70 6.90
CA SER A 12 2.33 29.55 6.18
C SER A 12 1.21 30.02 7.14
N LYS A 13 1.02 31.32 7.26
CA LYS A 13 -0.11 31.93 7.97
C LYS A 13 -1.41 31.50 7.27
N GLY A 14 -2.21 30.64 7.91
CA GLY A 14 -3.59 30.40 7.48
C GLY A 14 -4.19 29.03 7.65
N SER A 15 -3.51 28.01 8.19
CA SER A 15 -4.17 26.76 8.54
C SER A 15 -4.87 26.92 9.90
N LYS A 16 -6.21 26.90 9.92
CA LYS A 16 -6.97 26.72 11.16
C LYS A 16 -6.44 25.45 11.85
N PRO A 17 -6.21 25.49 13.17
CA PRO A 17 -5.83 24.27 13.89
C PRO A 17 -6.85 23.17 13.60
N LEU A 18 -6.36 21.94 13.41
CA LEU A 18 -7.18 20.74 13.19
C LEU A 18 -7.92 20.35 14.49
N GLU A 19 -8.72 21.27 15.06
CA GLU A 19 -9.47 21.06 16.30
C GLU A 19 -10.40 19.84 16.24
N GLY A 20 -10.88 19.46 15.05
CA GLY A 20 -11.70 18.27 14.83
C GLY A 20 -10.95 16.93 14.92
N LEU A 21 -9.62 16.93 15.04
CA LEU A 21 -8.79 15.71 15.10
C LEU A 21 -8.27 15.38 16.50
N LYS A 22 -8.58 16.18 17.51
CA LYS A 22 -8.21 15.86 18.90
C LYS A 22 -8.75 14.49 19.30
N GLY A 23 -7.83 13.56 19.63
CA GLY A 23 -8.16 12.19 20.04
C GLY A 23 -8.40 11.21 18.89
N ARG A 24 -8.27 11.60 17.63
CA ARG A 24 -8.30 10.67 16.49
C ARG A 24 -6.92 10.08 16.24
N ARG A 25 -6.85 8.75 16.12
CA ARG A 25 -5.68 8.05 15.62
C ARG A 25 -5.67 8.19 14.08
N ILE A 26 -4.55 8.63 13.53
CA ILE A 26 -4.29 8.63 12.09
C ILE A 26 -3.38 7.45 11.81
N GLU A 27 -3.73 6.63 10.81
CA GLU A 27 -2.92 5.53 10.32
C GLU A 27 -2.32 5.91 8.96
N ILE A 28 -1.06 5.56 8.77
CA ILE A 28 -0.33 5.78 7.52
C ILE A 28 -0.19 4.44 6.81
N MET A 29 -0.67 4.37 5.56
CA MET A 29 -0.45 3.24 4.67
C MET A 29 0.58 3.63 3.61
N ASP A 30 1.63 2.82 3.46
CA ASP A 30 2.60 2.93 2.38
C ASP A 30 2.19 2.06 1.20
N THR A 31 2.28 2.58 -0.02
CA THR A 31 1.92 1.88 -1.26
C THR A 31 3.11 1.75 -2.23
N THR A 32 4.33 1.92 -1.76
CA THR A 32 5.55 1.84 -2.59
C THR A 32 5.63 0.54 -3.36
N LEU A 33 5.32 -0.58 -2.72
CA LEU A 33 5.42 -1.92 -3.32
C LEU A 33 4.28 -2.26 -4.28
N ARG A 34 3.22 -1.47 -4.33
CA ARG A 34 2.13 -1.64 -5.29
C ARG A 34 2.06 -0.47 -6.27
N ASP A 35 1.74 0.74 -5.80
CA ASP A 35 1.57 1.91 -6.65
C ASP A 35 2.92 2.47 -7.12
N GLY A 36 3.91 2.48 -6.26
CA GLY A 36 5.27 2.91 -6.59
C GLY A 36 5.89 2.04 -7.68
N GLU A 37 5.67 0.74 -7.66
CA GLU A 37 6.17 -0.19 -8.69
C GLU A 37 5.48 -0.02 -10.06
N GLN A 38 4.31 0.63 -10.12
CA GLN A 38 3.65 0.97 -11.39
C GLN A 38 4.34 2.12 -12.14
N THR A 39 5.34 2.74 -11.53
CA THR A 39 6.17 3.76 -12.17
C THR A 39 7.00 3.15 -13.30
N SER A 40 7.02 3.79 -14.46
CA SER A 40 7.81 3.30 -15.60
C SER A 40 9.29 3.15 -15.26
N GLY A 41 9.85 1.96 -15.54
CA GLY A 41 11.24 1.62 -15.26
C GLY A 41 11.51 1.16 -13.84
N VAL A 42 10.49 1.03 -12.99
CA VAL A 42 10.60 0.44 -11.65
C VAL A 42 10.09 -1.00 -11.68
N SER A 43 10.86 -1.92 -11.11
CA SER A 43 10.47 -3.31 -10.88
C SER A 43 11.30 -3.87 -9.74
N PHE A 44 10.66 -4.59 -8.83
CA PHE A 44 11.33 -5.19 -7.68
C PHE A 44 11.33 -6.71 -7.79
N LEU A 45 12.46 -7.32 -7.46
CA LEU A 45 12.52 -8.76 -7.25
C LEU A 45 11.75 -9.15 -5.97
N PRO A 46 11.21 -10.39 -5.87
CA PRO A 46 10.53 -10.86 -4.67
C PRO A 46 11.32 -10.68 -3.37
N SER A 47 12.66 -10.83 -3.42
CA SER A 47 13.54 -10.59 -2.28
C SER A 47 13.66 -9.11 -1.91
N GLU A 48 13.67 -8.21 -2.88
CA GLU A 48 13.72 -6.76 -2.67
C GLU A 48 12.41 -6.26 -2.06
N LYS A 49 11.27 -6.75 -2.57
CA LYS A 49 9.96 -6.46 -1.97
C LYS A 49 9.92 -6.84 -0.49
N LEU A 50 10.42 -8.01 -0.13
CA LEU A 50 10.52 -8.42 1.27
C LEU A 50 11.41 -7.49 2.10
N GLN A 51 12.56 -7.04 1.58
CA GLN A 51 13.44 -6.12 2.30
C GLN A 51 12.77 -4.75 2.50
N ILE A 52 12.12 -4.22 1.47
CA ILE A 52 11.39 -2.95 1.57
C ILE A 52 10.24 -3.07 2.59
N ALA A 53 9.46 -4.17 2.56
CA ALA A 53 8.39 -4.41 3.53
C ALA A 53 8.91 -4.42 4.98
N LYS A 54 10.09 -5.02 5.22
CA LYS A 54 10.75 -4.99 6.53
C LYS A 54 11.12 -3.59 6.95
N LEU A 55 11.76 -2.80 6.08
CA LEU A 55 12.13 -1.42 6.37
C LEU A 55 10.90 -0.56 6.69
N LEU A 56 9.82 -0.72 5.94
CA LEU A 56 8.59 0.02 6.15
C LEU A 56 7.92 -0.30 7.50
N LEU A 57 7.83 -1.57 7.86
CA LEU A 57 7.11 -2.00 9.07
C LEU A 57 7.98 -1.98 10.33
N GLU A 58 9.27 -2.32 10.25
CA GLU A 58 10.16 -2.43 11.42
C GLU A 58 10.90 -1.12 11.72
N GLU A 59 11.40 -0.41 10.67
CA GLU A 59 12.22 0.78 10.86
C GLU A 59 11.39 2.06 10.75
N LEU A 60 10.68 2.25 9.64
CA LEU A 60 9.83 3.44 9.43
C LEU A 60 8.55 3.39 10.26
N LYS A 61 8.08 2.18 10.60
CA LYS A 61 6.92 1.92 11.48
C LYS A 61 5.62 2.49 10.93
N VAL A 62 5.44 2.46 9.61
CA VAL A 62 4.12 2.78 9.01
C VAL A 62 3.07 1.81 9.55
N ASP A 63 1.83 2.23 9.64
CA ASP A 63 0.78 1.39 10.21
C ASP A 63 0.41 0.22 9.31
N ARG A 64 0.38 0.41 7.99
CA ARG A 64 0.03 -0.61 6.99
C ARG A 64 0.84 -0.45 5.72
N ILE A 65 0.98 -1.54 4.95
CA ILE A 65 1.61 -1.53 3.63
C ILE A 65 0.73 -2.24 2.61
N GLU A 66 0.61 -1.68 1.41
CA GLU A 66 0.00 -2.33 0.25
C GLU A 66 1.11 -2.88 -0.65
N VAL A 67 1.15 -4.21 -0.83
CA VAL A 67 2.34 -4.88 -1.35
C VAL A 67 2.24 -5.33 -2.80
N ALA A 68 1.04 -5.48 -3.34
CA ALA A 68 0.80 -5.90 -4.72
C ALA A 68 -0.64 -5.68 -5.14
N SER A 69 -0.89 -5.80 -6.45
CA SER A 69 -2.24 -6.05 -7.00
C SER A 69 -2.42 -7.55 -7.24
N ALA A 70 -3.60 -8.07 -6.92
CA ALA A 70 -3.91 -9.46 -7.20
C ALA A 70 -3.85 -9.77 -8.70
N ARG A 71 -3.40 -10.98 -9.06
CA ARG A 71 -3.44 -11.51 -10.42
C ARG A 71 -2.52 -10.83 -11.46
N VAL A 72 -1.45 -10.18 -11.03
CA VAL A 72 -0.53 -9.53 -11.99
C VAL A 72 0.40 -10.56 -12.63
N SER A 73 1.12 -11.34 -11.82
CA SER A 73 2.07 -12.35 -12.31
C SER A 73 2.41 -13.39 -11.24
N GLU A 74 3.08 -14.48 -11.64
CA GLU A 74 3.61 -15.48 -10.70
C GLU A 74 4.70 -14.88 -9.79
N GLY A 75 5.53 -13.98 -10.31
CA GLY A 75 6.55 -13.29 -9.51
C GLY A 75 5.94 -12.39 -8.42
N GLU A 76 4.77 -11.77 -8.70
CA GLU A 76 4.01 -11.04 -7.69
C GLU A 76 3.49 -11.97 -6.60
N LEU A 77 2.94 -13.13 -6.97
CA LEU A 77 2.48 -14.13 -6.02
C LEU A 77 3.60 -14.57 -5.08
N GLU A 78 4.76 -14.93 -5.65
CA GLU A 78 5.96 -15.30 -4.87
C GLU A 78 6.40 -14.18 -3.92
N GLY A 79 6.42 -12.93 -4.40
CA GLY A 79 6.78 -11.77 -3.61
C GLY A 79 5.85 -11.59 -2.40
N VAL A 80 4.55 -11.66 -2.63
CA VAL A 80 3.54 -11.55 -1.56
C VAL A 80 3.64 -12.71 -0.58
N GLN A 81 3.82 -13.96 -1.06
CA GLN A 81 4.00 -15.14 -0.20
C GLN A 81 5.20 -15.00 0.73
N LYS A 82 6.32 -14.46 0.25
CA LYS A 82 7.50 -14.19 1.10
C LYS A 82 7.21 -13.14 2.18
N ILE A 83 6.51 -12.07 1.81
CA ILE A 83 6.15 -11.01 2.74
C ILE A 83 5.15 -11.52 3.80
N THR A 84 4.10 -12.21 3.37
CA THR A 84 3.06 -12.71 4.29
C THR A 84 3.59 -13.78 5.25
N ALA A 85 4.46 -14.70 4.78
CA ALA A 85 5.11 -15.68 5.62
C ALA A 85 5.99 -15.03 6.70
N TRP A 86 6.78 -14.03 6.34
CA TRP A 86 7.56 -13.25 7.29
C TRP A 86 6.66 -12.44 8.26
N ALA A 87 5.65 -11.76 7.72
CA ALA A 87 4.74 -10.94 8.50
C ALA A 87 3.94 -11.75 9.52
N ALA A 88 3.55 -12.99 9.17
CA ALA A 88 2.89 -13.91 10.08
C ALA A 88 3.77 -14.27 11.28
N GLN A 89 5.07 -14.51 11.06
CA GLN A 89 6.03 -14.82 12.12
C GLN A 89 6.27 -13.62 13.06
N LYS A 90 6.14 -12.40 12.53
CA LYS A 90 6.37 -11.15 13.27
C LYS A 90 5.11 -10.53 13.88
N GLY A 91 3.93 -11.07 13.60
CA GLY A 91 2.66 -10.50 14.04
C GLY A 91 2.24 -9.26 13.24
N TYR A 92 2.73 -9.10 12.01
CA TYR A 92 2.39 -7.97 11.13
C TYR A 92 1.39 -8.31 10.04
N LEU A 93 0.86 -9.54 10.00
CA LEU A 93 0.04 -10.00 8.87
C LEU A 93 -1.22 -9.15 8.65
N ASP A 94 -1.82 -8.60 9.70
CA ASP A 94 -2.99 -7.73 9.63
C ASP A 94 -2.65 -6.30 9.14
N ARG A 95 -1.36 -6.01 8.90
CA ARG A 95 -0.84 -4.74 8.38
C ARG A 95 -0.37 -4.85 6.93
N VAL A 96 -0.45 -6.04 6.34
CA VAL A 96 -0.07 -6.32 4.95
C VAL A 96 -1.34 -6.45 4.12
N GLU A 97 -1.52 -5.53 3.18
CA GLU A 97 -2.70 -5.45 2.31
C GLU A 97 -2.35 -5.80 0.86
N VAL A 98 -3.28 -6.42 0.17
CA VAL A 98 -3.21 -6.69 -1.27
C VAL A 98 -4.41 -6.07 -1.96
N LEU A 99 -4.16 -5.34 -3.05
CA LEU A 99 -5.21 -4.77 -3.87
C LEU A 99 -5.93 -5.89 -4.63
N GLY A 100 -7.23 -5.96 -4.48
CA GLY A 100 -8.10 -6.85 -5.24
C GLY A 100 -9.17 -6.11 -6.01
N PHE A 101 -9.79 -6.79 -6.96
CA PHE A 101 -10.78 -6.22 -7.87
C PHE A 101 -12.18 -6.79 -7.60
N VAL A 102 -13.21 -6.12 -8.13
CA VAL A 102 -14.60 -6.59 -8.09
C VAL A 102 -14.78 -7.69 -9.14
N ASP A 103 -14.17 -8.84 -8.91
CA ASP A 103 -14.12 -9.99 -9.83
C ASP A 103 -14.34 -11.33 -9.11
N THR A 104 -15.14 -11.31 -8.06
CA THR A 104 -15.42 -12.46 -7.18
C THR A 104 -15.59 -13.77 -7.96
N PRO A 105 -14.90 -14.86 -7.58
CA PRO A 105 -14.01 -14.99 -6.39
C PRO A 105 -12.51 -14.85 -6.70
N VAL A 106 -12.13 -14.40 -7.88
CA VAL A 106 -10.78 -14.60 -8.43
C VAL A 106 -9.71 -13.86 -7.65
N SER A 107 -9.88 -12.56 -7.38
CA SER A 107 -8.93 -11.80 -6.55
C SER A 107 -8.86 -12.34 -5.12
N VAL A 108 -10.00 -12.72 -4.55
CA VAL A 108 -10.05 -13.29 -3.19
C VAL A 108 -9.25 -14.59 -3.10
N ASN A 109 -9.45 -15.51 -4.06
CA ASN A 109 -8.73 -16.79 -4.08
C ASN A 109 -7.22 -16.56 -4.22
N TRP A 110 -6.79 -15.65 -5.09
CA TRP A 110 -5.39 -15.31 -5.26
C TRP A 110 -4.79 -14.74 -3.97
N ILE A 111 -5.50 -13.87 -3.26
CA ILE A 111 -5.06 -13.25 -2.00
C ILE A 111 -4.93 -14.30 -0.89
N VAL A 112 -5.87 -15.25 -0.82
CA VAL A 112 -5.80 -16.37 0.12
C VAL A 112 -4.61 -17.29 -0.21
N GLU A 113 -4.36 -17.60 -1.49
CA GLU A 113 -3.20 -18.37 -1.95
C GLU A 113 -1.88 -17.68 -1.63
N ALA A 114 -1.85 -16.35 -1.70
CA ALA A 114 -0.71 -15.53 -1.30
C ALA A 114 -0.50 -15.47 0.22
N GLY A 115 -1.37 -16.07 1.03
CA GLY A 115 -1.30 -16.08 2.49
C GLY A 115 -1.66 -14.74 3.14
N ALA A 116 -2.25 -13.79 2.39
CA ALA A 116 -2.66 -12.51 2.93
C ALA A 116 -4.03 -12.59 3.61
N LYS A 117 -4.27 -11.70 4.58
CA LYS A 117 -5.53 -11.61 5.33
C LYS A 117 -6.34 -10.37 4.99
N VAL A 118 -5.69 -9.35 4.44
CA VAL A 118 -6.32 -8.05 4.22
C VAL A 118 -6.42 -7.78 2.73
N LEU A 119 -7.65 -7.63 2.27
CA LEU A 119 -8.00 -7.23 0.92
C LEU A 119 -8.28 -5.72 0.92
N ASN A 120 -7.55 -4.96 0.10
CA ASN A 120 -7.89 -3.59 -0.26
C ASN A 120 -8.71 -3.63 -1.56
N LEU A 121 -10.00 -3.37 -1.48
CA LEU A 121 -10.90 -3.52 -2.62
C LEU A 121 -10.92 -2.27 -3.51
N LEU A 122 -10.42 -2.41 -4.73
CA LEU A 122 -10.53 -1.37 -5.75
C LEU A 122 -11.88 -1.45 -6.45
N THR A 123 -12.66 -0.38 -6.32
CA THR A 123 -13.93 -0.22 -7.04
C THR A 123 -14.04 1.14 -7.72
N LYS A 124 -15.01 1.27 -8.60
CA LYS A 124 -15.32 2.53 -9.30
C LYS A 124 -16.69 3.01 -8.89
N GLY A 125 -16.77 4.27 -8.40
CA GLY A 125 -17.99 4.86 -7.84
C GLY A 125 -18.77 5.76 -8.81
N SER A 126 -18.23 6.12 -9.98
CA SER A 126 -18.95 6.97 -10.92
C SER A 126 -19.77 6.15 -11.91
N MET A 127 -20.96 6.65 -12.28
CA MET A 127 -21.82 6.04 -13.32
C MET A 127 -21.09 5.85 -14.64
N ASN A 128 -20.25 6.82 -15.03
CA ASN A 128 -19.43 6.72 -16.24
C ASN A 128 -18.49 5.50 -16.21
N HIS A 129 -17.82 5.25 -15.10
CA HIS A 129 -16.97 4.07 -14.94
C HIS A 129 -17.77 2.77 -14.86
N LEU A 130 -18.92 2.77 -14.17
CA LEU A 130 -19.78 1.59 -14.08
C LEU A 130 -20.27 1.16 -15.45
N VAL A 131 -20.82 2.09 -16.22
CA VAL A 131 -21.40 1.78 -17.53
C VAL A 131 -20.34 1.47 -18.59
N HIS A 132 -19.30 2.32 -18.71
CA HIS A 132 -18.37 2.24 -19.85
C HIS A 132 -17.13 1.39 -19.57
N GLN A 133 -16.66 1.32 -18.33
CA GLN A 133 -15.47 0.55 -17.97
C GLN A 133 -15.81 -0.83 -17.40
N LEU A 134 -16.70 -0.90 -16.42
CA LEU A 134 -17.09 -2.18 -15.80
C LEU A 134 -18.21 -2.89 -16.55
N LYS A 135 -18.91 -2.20 -17.45
CA LYS A 135 -20.08 -2.70 -18.21
C LYS A 135 -21.14 -3.32 -17.30
N LYS A 136 -21.38 -2.67 -16.15
CA LYS A 136 -22.36 -3.06 -15.13
C LYS A 136 -23.41 -1.96 -15.01
N THR A 137 -24.64 -2.36 -14.78
CA THR A 137 -25.79 -1.46 -14.51
C THR A 137 -26.13 -1.52 -13.04
#